data_219407cd802377037345f1e3f1355d1c
#
_entry.id   219407cd802377037345f1e3f1355d1c
#
_cell.length_a   1.000
_cell.length_b   1.000
_cell.length_c   1.000
_cell.angle_alpha   90.00
_cell.angle_beta   90.00
_cell.angle_gamma   90.00
#
_symmetry.space_group_name_H-M   'P 1'
#
loop_
_entity.id
_entity.type
_entity.pdbx_description
1 polymer ?
#
loop_
_entity_poly.entity_id
_entity_poly.type
_entity_poly.pdbx_seq_one_letter_code
_entity_poly.pdbx_strand_id
1 'polypeptide(L)'
;MALVAGGAVLLGGDTVSIEVRVGTGCTLVVEDVGGTVAYPAGPARAALTGEGVSTWDVDIEVADGGRLIWETYPFVVATGARVRRSTRVRIGTESTVCLRETIVLGRTGETGGAMTSSTDVRDCAGAPVFVEDLAIDGSEPLPGVLGEASVLDTAMLFGRRSLTEDADSQILDLASPGAIARAVGTAAHASHVDAVWDDWTQSVLEPRGTQDDQVRPEAIDHGAVDRCIQTDGQSLSTPPSGSESTSPIQPPSDERPTAHEEARS
;
A
#
# COMPACT_ATOMS: atom_id res chain seq x y z
N MET A 1 10.53 9.84 10.41
CA MET A 1 11.08 9.97 9.03
C MET A 1 10.09 10.79 8.23
N ALA A 2 10.54 11.77 7.46
CA ALA A 2 9.64 12.56 6.63
C ALA A 2 9.73 12.04 5.17
N LEU A 3 8.58 11.76 4.56
CA LEU A 3 8.46 11.45 3.14
C LEU A 3 8.10 12.73 2.38
N VAL A 4 8.98 13.16 1.50
CA VAL A 4 8.81 14.39 0.70
C VAL A 4 8.70 14.01 -0.76
N ALA A 5 7.55 14.28 -1.36
CA ALA A 5 7.42 14.18 -2.81
C ALA A 5 8.16 15.35 -3.47
N GLY A 6 9.16 15.08 -4.31
CA GLY A 6 9.89 16.11 -5.08
C GLY A 6 9.02 16.83 -6.13
N GLY A 7 7.81 16.32 -6.38
CA GLY A 7 6.74 16.95 -7.13
C GLY A 7 5.42 16.46 -6.56
N ALA A 8 4.52 17.36 -6.20
CA ALA A 8 3.24 17.02 -5.58
C ALA A 8 2.18 16.50 -6.58
N VAL A 9 2.58 16.08 -7.77
CA VAL A 9 1.67 15.78 -8.88
C VAL A 9 1.94 14.38 -9.41
N LEU A 10 0.89 13.58 -9.49
CA LEU A 10 0.88 12.28 -10.17
C LEU A 10 0.07 12.43 -11.47
N LEU A 11 0.73 12.44 -12.60
CA LEU A 11 0.08 12.57 -13.91
C LEU A 11 -0.34 11.20 -14.45
N GLY A 12 -1.43 11.16 -15.18
CA GLY A 12 -1.87 9.93 -15.83
C GLY A 12 -0.74 9.26 -16.62
N GLY A 13 -0.49 7.99 -16.34
CA GLY A 13 0.63 7.21 -16.86
C GLY A 13 1.90 7.23 -16.01
N ASP A 14 1.93 7.97 -14.88
CA ASP A 14 3.03 7.88 -13.92
C ASP A 14 2.92 6.63 -13.06
N THR A 15 4.07 6.14 -12.62
CA THR A 15 4.17 5.04 -11.65
C THR A 15 5.02 5.49 -10.48
N VAL A 16 4.47 5.34 -9.27
CA VAL A 16 5.18 5.49 -8.01
C VAL A 16 5.22 4.14 -7.31
N SER A 17 6.40 3.75 -6.86
CA SER A 17 6.60 2.55 -6.04
C SER A 17 7.36 2.93 -4.78
N ILE A 18 6.79 2.56 -3.63
CA ILE A 18 7.37 2.84 -2.31
C ILE A 18 7.58 1.51 -1.61
N GLU A 19 8.78 1.29 -1.11
CA GLU A 19 9.14 0.12 -0.35
C GLU A 19 9.55 0.53 1.06
N VAL A 20 8.90 -0.05 2.08
CA VAL A 20 9.16 0.21 3.49
C VAL A 20 9.53 -1.08 4.18
N ARG A 21 10.70 -1.10 4.83
CA ARG A 21 11.16 -2.25 5.62
C ARG A 21 11.50 -1.82 7.04
N VAL A 22 10.86 -2.47 8.01
CA VAL A 22 11.11 -2.25 9.44
C VAL A 22 11.77 -3.49 10.01
N GLY A 23 12.98 -3.33 10.55
CA GLY A 23 13.74 -4.43 11.14
C GLY A 23 13.16 -4.93 12.47
N THR A 24 13.64 -6.09 12.91
CA THR A 24 13.22 -6.75 14.15
C THR A 24 13.33 -5.80 15.35
N GLY A 25 12.25 -5.67 16.11
CA GLY A 25 12.16 -4.83 17.31
C GLY A 25 12.33 -3.32 17.06
N CYS A 26 12.45 -2.89 15.79
CA CYS A 26 12.59 -1.48 15.44
C CYS A 26 11.23 -0.77 15.40
N THR A 27 11.24 0.53 15.65
CA THR A 27 10.06 1.38 15.46
C THR A 27 10.35 2.42 14.37
N LEU A 28 9.49 2.49 13.38
CA LEU A 28 9.54 3.50 12.32
C LEU A 28 8.25 4.33 12.35
N VAL A 29 8.40 5.64 12.44
CA VAL A 29 7.32 6.60 12.23
C VAL A 29 7.58 7.34 10.94
N VAL A 30 6.63 7.30 10.02
CA VAL A 30 6.67 7.98 8.72
C VAL A 30 5.58 9.04 8.71
N GLU A 31 5.94 10.23 8.31
CA GLU A 31 5.03 11.35 8.11
C GLU A 31 5.23 11.87 6.69
N ASP A 32 4.16 12.03 5.95
CA ASP A 32 4.21 12.73 4.68
C ASP A 32 4.36 14.24 4.95
N VAL A 33 5.04 14.95 4.05
CA VAL A 33 5.21 16.43 4.17
C VAL A 33 4.23 17.18 3.27
N GLY A 34 3.52 16.48 2.40
CA GLY A 34 2.53 17.08 1.52
C GLY A 34 1.65 16.03 0.87
N GLY A 35 0.41 16.39 0.59
CA GLY A 35 -0.54 15.55 -0.11
C GLY A 35 -0.15 15.29 -1.57
N THR A 36 -0.69 14.21 -2.11
CA THR A 36 -0.52 13.85 -3.52
C THR A 36 -1.79 14.22 -4.29
N VAL A 37 -1.64 14.87 -5.44
CA VAL A 37 -2.75 15.14 -6.35
C VAL A 37 -2.52 14.38 -7.65
N ALA A 38 -3.44 13.46 -7.96
CA ALA A 38 -3.46 12.76 -9.24
C ALA A 38 -4.27 13.56 -10.27
N TYR A 39 -3.67 13.76 -11.44
CA TYR A 39 -4.28 14.47 -12.56
C TYR A 39 -4.44 13.55 -13.78
N PRO A 40 -5.40 13.85 -14.66
CA PRO A 40 -5.52 13.12 -15.91
C PRO A 40 -4.28 13.31 -16.78
N ALA A 41 -4.01 12.34 -17.64
CA ALA A 41 -3.00 12.51 -18.69
C ALA A 41 -3.45 13.61 -19.67
N GLY A 42 -2.54 14.55 -20.01
CA GLY A 42 -2.80 15.46 -21.10
C GLY A 42 -2.95 14.70 -22.44
N PRO A 43 -3.61 15.29 -23.47
CA PRO A 43 -3.90 14.58 -24.72
C PRO A 43 -2.68 13.94 -25.40
N ALA A 44 -1.55 14.63 -25.41
CA ALA A 44 -0.32 14.11 -25.99
C ALA A 44 0.25 12.90 -25.23
N ARG A 45 0.15 12.91 -23.90
CA ARG A 45 0.62 11.82 -23.05
C ARG A 45 -0.34 10.62 -23.09
N ALA A 46 -1.64 10.86 -23.09
CA ALA A 46 -2.64 9.81 -23.22
C ALA A 46 -2.47 9.03 -24.54
N ALA A 47 -2.10 9.70 -25.61
CA ALA A 47 -1.79 9.06 -26.89
C ALA A 47 -0.56 8.16 -26.85
N LEU A 48 0.41 8.43 -25.95
CA LEU A 48 1.65 7.65 -25.79
C LEU A 48 1.52 6.51 -24.78
N THR A 49 0.76 6.71 -23.71
CA THR A 49 0.66 5.79 -22.57
C THR A 49 -0.59 4.90 -22.59
N GLY A 50 -1.45 5.06 -23.60
CA GLY A 50 -2.72 4.34 -23.70
C GLY A 50 -3.78 4.94 -22.78
N GLU A 51 -4.30 4.17 -21.80
CA GLU A 51 -5.43 4.60 -20.95
C GLU A 51 -5.14 5.75 -19.98
N GLY A 52 -3.89 6.18 -19.84
CA GLY A 52 -3.51 7.27 -18.95
C GLY A 52 -3.75 6.99 -17.45
N VAL A 53 -3.77 5.72 -17.05
CA VAL A 53 -3.88 5.31 -15.65
C VAL A 53 -2.55 5.53 -14.96
N SER A 54 -2.54 6.24 -13.83
CA SER A 54 -1.39 6.30 -12.94
C SER A 54 -1.44 5.19 -11.90
N THR A 55 -0.27 4.73 -11.44
CA THR A 55 -0.15 3.69 -10.43
C THR A 55 0.59 4.17 -9.20
N TRP A 56 0.13 3.70 -8.03
CA TRP A 56 0.72 3.98 -6.73
C TRP A 56 0.81 2.69 -5.94
N ASP A 57 2.00 2.11 -5.91
CA ASP A 57 2.26 0.82 -5.28
C ASP A 57 3.09 1.03 -4.01
N VAL A 58 2.62 0.45 -2.90
CA VAL A 58 3.28 0.48 -1.60
C VAL A 58 3.48 -0.94 -1.11
N ASP A 59 4.73 -1.32 -0.86
CA ASP A 59 5.12 -2.60 -0.29
C ASP A 59 5.76 -2.38 1.08
N ILE A 60 5.15 -2.96 2.13
CA ILE A 60 5.55 -2.81 3.52
C ILE A 60 5.92 -4.18 4.08
N GLU A 61 7.08 -4.28 4.69
CA GLU A 61 7.53 -5.45 5.42
C GLU A 61 7.96 -5.04 6.84
N VAL A 62 7.31 -5.60 7.86
CA VAL A 62 7.62 -5.35 9.26
C VAL A 62 8.04 -6.65 9.91
N ALA A 63 9.32 -6.76 10.27
CA ALA A 63 9.88 -7.95 10.91
C ALA A 63 9.38 -8.12 12.36
N ASP A 64 9.70 -9.26 12.96
CA ASP A 64 9.24 -9.65 14.29
C ASP A 64 9.46 -8.57 15.36
N GLY A 65 8.41 -8.27 16.14
CA GLY A 65 8.42 -7.21 17.15
C GLY A 65 8.58 -5.80 16.59
N GLY A 66 8.64 -5.64 15.26
CA GLY A 66 8.75 -4.34 14.61
C GLY A 66 7.47 -3.54 14.71
N ARG A 67 7.56 -2.22 14.62
CA ARG A 67 6.42 -1.30 14.69
C ARG A 67 6.51 -0.28 13.58
N LEU A 68 5.42 -0.07 12.86
CA LEU A 68 5.27 0.98 11.85
C LEU A 68 4.08 1.86 12.19
N ILE A 69 4.29 3.16 12.16
CA ILE A 69 3.24 4.17 12.17
C ILE A 69 3.45 5.01 10.92
N TRP A 70 2.44 5.10 10.07
CA TRP A 70 2.50 5.93 8.87
C TRP A 70 1.18 6.66 8.66
N GLU A 71 1.22 7.96 8.83
CA GLU A 71 0.14 8.86 8.48
C GLU A 71 0.42 9.46 7.10
N THR A 72 -0.46 9.19 6.14
CA THR A 72 -0.37 9.80 4.82
C THR A 72 -1.21 11.08 4.76
N TYR A 73 -0.68 12.11 4.08
CA TYR A 73 -1.48 13.26 3.71
C TYR A 73 -2.53 12.91 2.66
N PRO A 74 -3.60 13.73 2.49
CA PRO A 74 -4.67 13.42 1.57
C PRO A 74 -4.18 13.12 0.15
N PHE A 75 -4.68 12.01 -0.40
CA PHE A 75 -4.51 11.62 -1.78
C PHE A 75 -5.72 12.10 -2.58
N VAL A 76 -5.53 13.14 -3.39
CA VAL A 76 -6.59 13.80 -4.14
C VAL A 76 -6.65 13.24 -5.56
N VAL A 77 -7.82 12.75 -5.97
CA VAL A 77 -8.07 12.25 -7.33
C VAL A 77 -8.85 13.32 -8.10
N ALA A 78 -8.15 14.17 -8.87
CA ALA A 78 -8.75 15.25 -9.62
C ALA A 78 -9.70 14.75 -10.73
N THR A 79 -10.65 15.58 -11.15
CA THR A 79 -11.59 15.21 -12.21
C THR A 79 -10.87 14.70 -13.46
N GLY A 80 -11.31 13.55 -13.95
CA GLY A 80 -10.74 12.86 -15.11
C GLY A 80 -9.44 12.10 -14.85
N ALA A 81 -8.88 12.14 -13.64
CA ALA A 81 -7.77 11.28 -13.25
C ALA A 81 -8.24 9.83 -13.12
N ARG A 82 -7.35 8.89 -13.46
CA ARG A 82 -7.57 7.46 -13.29
C ARG A 82 -6.39 6.89 -12.53
N VAL A 83 -6.63 6.30 -11.37
CA VAL A 83 -5.59 5.83 -10.46
C VAL A 83 -5.81 4.37 -10.10
N ARG A 84 -4.74 3.60 -10.08
CA ARG A 84 -4.68 2.28 -9.44
C ARG A 84 -3.72 2.36 -8.27
N ARG A 85 -4.21 2.07 -7.07
CA ARG A 85 -3.40 1.94 -5.86
C ARG A 85 -3.30 0.50 -5.43
N SER A 86 -2.17 0.12 -4.87
CA SER A 86 -1.96 -1.18 -4.24
C SER A 86 -1.10 -1.00 -3.00
N THR A 87 -1.60 -1.47 -1.86
CA THR A 87 -0.87 -1.50 -0.59
C THR A 87 -0.74 -2.95 -0.14
N ARG A 88 0.48 -3.45 -0.10
CA ARG A 88 0.80 -4.81 0.38
C ARG A 88 1.58 -4.71 1.68
N VAL A 89 1.14 -5.43 2.69
CA VAL A 89 1.76 -5.43 4.02
C VAL A 89 2.04 -6.86 4.46
N ARG A 90 3.26 -7.11 4.90
CA ARG A 90 3.67 -8.34 5.59
C ARG A 90 4.05 -8.02 7.01
N ILE A 91 3.41 -8.68 7.96
CA ILE A 91 3.65 -8.48 9.38
C ILE A 91 4.27 -9.71 10.01
N GLY A 92 5.39 -9.51 10.70
CA GLY A 92 6.08 -10.53 11.50
C GLY A 92 5.34 -10.85 12.80
N THR A 93 5.87 -11.82 13.53
CA THR A 93 5.36 -12.21 14.84
C THR A 93 5.46 -11.02 15.80
N GLU A 94 4.41 -10.75 16.59
CA GLU A 94 4.34 -9.64 17.56
C GLU A 94 4.64 -8.26 16.97
N SER A 95 4.65 -8.11 15.65
CA SER A 95 4.77 -6.81 15.02
C SER A 95 3.46 -6.04 15.06
N THR A 96 3.53 -4.72 14.86
CA THR A 96 2.34 -3.87 14.83
C THR A 96 2.48 -2.83 13.71
N VAL A 97 1.41 -2.65 12.95
CA VAL A 97 1.35 -1.66 11.87
C VAL A 97 0.12 -0.78 12.09
N CYS A 98 0.31 0.53 12.09
CA CYS A 98 -0.73 1.53 12.14
C CYS A 98 -0.60 2.45 10.93
N LEU A 99 -1.59 2.42 10.03
CA LEU A 99 -1.61 3.22 8.81
C LEU A 99 -2.83 4.13 8.82
N ARG A 100 -2.70 5.34 8.27
CA ARG A 100 -3.82 6.21 7.98
C ARG A 100 -3.76 6.67 6.53
N GLU A 101 -4.88 6.60 5.85
CA GLU A 101 -5.04 7.03 4.48
C GLU A 101 -6.29 7.88 4.34
N THR A 102 -6.14 9.07 3.75
CA THR A 102 -7.26 9.95 3.42
C THR A 102 -7.35 10.09 1.90
N ILE A 103 -8.44 9.62 1.31
CA ILE A 103 -8.73 9.73 -0.13
C ILE A 103 -9.73 10.86 -0.33
N VAL A 104 -9.46 11.74 -1.30
CA VAL A 104 -10.34 12.87 -1.64
C VAL A 104 -10.67 12.80 -3.13
N LEU A 105 -11.95 12.69 -3.46
CA LEU A 105 -12.45 12.76 -4.84
C LEU A 105 -12.66 14.21 -5.23
N GLY A 106 -11.81 14.70 -6.14
CA GLY A 106 -11.85 16.07 -6.65
C GLY A 106 -11.26 17.11 -5.72
N ARG A 107 -10.83 18.20 -6.31
CA ARG A 107 -10.49 19.44 -5.60
C ARG A 107 -11.77 20.25 -5.39
N THR A 108 -11.68 21.36 -4.69
CA THR A 108 -12.82 22.28 -4.50
C THR A 108 -13.51 22.60 -5.84
N GLY A 109 -14.79 22.26 -5.95
CA GLY A 109 -15.60 22.47 -7.16
C GLY A 109 -15.43 21.41 -8.25
N GLU A 110 -14.70 20.32 -7.99
CA GLU A 110 -14.55 19.17 -8.89
C GLU A 110 -15.39 17.98 -8.41
N THR A 111 -15.80 17.13 -9.35
CA THR A 111 -16.50 15.86 -9.05
C THR A 111 -15.55 14.73 -8.66
N GLY A 112 -14.26 14.86 -9.02
CA GLY A 112 -13.26 13.82 -8.83
C GLY A 112 -13.09 12.91 -10.05
N GLY A 113 -12.12 12.03 -9.96
CA GLY A 113 -11.80 11.00 -10.95
C GLY A 113 -12.11 9.60 -10.43
N ALA A 114 -11.63 8.60 -11.16
CA ALA A 114 -11.81 7.18 -10.83
C ALA A 114 -10.56 6.60 -10.15
N MET A 115 -10.76 5.78 -9.13
CA MET A 115 -9.69 5.07 -8.45
C MET A 115 -10.09 3.63 -8.11
N THR A 116 -9.17 2.70 -8.33
CA THR A 116 -9.20 1.38 -7.72
C THR A 116 -8.10 1.29 -6.68
N SER A 117 -8.41 0.79 -5.48
CA SER A 117 -7.45 0.58 -4.40
C SER A 117 -7.55 -0.85 -3.91
N SER A 118 -6.43 -1.54 -3.82
CA SER A 118 -6.32 -2.88 -3.26
C SER A 118 -5.39 -2.86 -2.06
N THR A 119 -5.85 -3.40 -0.93
CA THR A 119 -5.04 -3.56 0.28
C THR A 119 -4.99 -5.03 0.64
N ASP A 120 -3.78 -5.60 0.73
CA ASP A 120 -3.53 -7.00 1.08
C ASP A 120 -2.53 -7.07 2.23
N VAL A 121 -3.02 -7.42 3.42
CA VAL A 121 -2.22 -7.57 4.65
C VAL A 121 -2.14 -9.04 5.01
N ARG A 122 -0.93 -9.55 5.16
CA ARG A 122 -0.66 -10.94 5.48
C ARG A 122 0.27 -11.07 6.67
N ASP A 123 0.07 -12.12 7.45
CA ASP A 123 0.98 -12.51 8.52
C ASP A 123 2.26 -13.20 7.97
N CYS A 124 3.17 -13.54 8.87
CA CYS A 124 4.42 -14.23 8.56
C CYS A 124 4.23 -15.61 7.91
N ALA A 125 3.10 -16.27 8.14
CA ALA A 125 2.75 -17.54 7.50
C ALA A 125 2.10 -17.35 6.11
N GLY A 126 1.85 -16.09 5.71
CA GLY A 126 1.17 -15.74 4.48
C GLY A 126 -0.37 -15.83 4.56
N ALA A 127 -0.93 -16.06 5.76
CA ALA A 127 -2.37 -16.05 5.94
C ALA A 127 -2.91 -14.60 5.87
N PRO A 128 -4.09 -14.39 5.26
CA PRO A 128 -4.67 -13.06 5.16
C PRO A 128 -5.12 -12.55 6.52
N VAL A 129 -4.69 -11.34 6.88
CA VAL A 129 -5.15 -10.58 8.05
C VAL A 129 -6.25 -9.62 7.63
N PHE A 130 -6.06 -8.95 6.49
CA PHE A 130 -7.03 -8.04 5.90
C PHE A 130 -6.83 -8.01 4.38
N VAL A 131 -7.93 -8.11 3.63
CA VAL A 131 -7.93 -7.97 2.18
C VAL A 131 -9.13 -7.14 1.78
N GLU A 132 -8.89 -6.08 1.03
CA GLU A 132 -9.94 -5.20 0.52
C GLU A 132 -9.62 -4.76 -0.91
N ASP A 133 -10.65 -4.76 -1.75
CA ASP A 133 -10.65 -4.11 -3.05
C ASP A 133 -11.76 -3.06 -3.06
N LEU A 134 -11.39 -1.81 -3.33
CA LEU A 134 -12.27 -0.66 -3.39
C LEU A 134 -12.22 -0.03 -4.79
N ALA A 135 -13.38 0.20 -5.38
CA ALA A 135 -13.51 0.98 -6.62
C ALA A 135 -14.44 2.17 -6.36
N ILE A 136 -13.94 3.38 -6.63
CA ILE A 136 -14.67 4.64 -6.46
C ILE A 136 -14.52 5.50 -7.71
N ASP A 137 -15.59 6.20 -8.07
CA ASP A 137 -15.62 7.15 -9.19
C ASP A 137 -16.43 8.38 -8.79
N GLY A 138 -15.77 9.54 -8.79
CA GLY A 138 -16.43 10.79 -8.43
C GLY A 138 -17.48 11.26 -9.46
N SER A 139 -17.38 10.77 -10.71
CA SER A 139 -18.36 11.05 -11.76
C SER A 139 -19.60 10.14 -11.71
N GLU A 140 -19.46 8.97 -11.06
CA GLU A 140 -20.52 7.96 -10.92
C GLU A 140 -20.64 7.52 -9.45
N PRO A 141 -21.17 8.37 -8.55
CA PRO A 141 -21.26 8.04 -7.14
C PRO A 141 -22.19 6.86 -6.91
N LEU A 142 -21.65 5.78 -6.35
CA LEU A 142 -22.40 4.57 -6.07
C LEU A 142 -22.97 4.60 -4.64
N PRO A 143 -24.32 4.47 -4.49
CA PRO A 143 -24.92 4.29 -3.18
C PRO A 143 -24.33 3.05 -2.47
N GLY A 144 -24.03 3.19 -1.16
CA GLY A 144 -23.46 2.11 -0.37
C GLY A 144 -21.92 2.00 -0.44
N VAL A 145 -21.26 2.79 -1.30
CA VAL A 145 -19.80 2.99 -1.28
C VAL A 145 -19.49 4.32 -0.64
N LEU A 146 -19.51 5.42 -1.39
CA LEU A 146 -19.36 6.77 -0.83
C LEU A 146 -20.64 7.60 -0.93
N GLY A 147 -21.57 7.25 -1.84
CA GLY A 147 -22.76 8.07 -2.10
C GLY A 147 -22.36 9.48 -2.53
N GLU A 148 -22.87 10.49 -1.84
CA GLU A 148 -22.55 11.91 -2.09
C GLU A 148 -21.26 12.37 -1.37
N ALA A 149 -20.62 11.52 -0.58
CA ALA A 149 -19.36 11.87 0.07
C ALA A 149 -18.21 11.86 -0.94
N SER A 150 -17.27 12.77 -0.74
CA SER A 150 -16.06 12.90 -1.56
C SER A 150 -14.77 12.59 -0.80
N VAL A 151 -14.88 12.30 0.48
CA VAL A 151 -13.75 11.99 1.35
C VAL A 151 -13.96 10.65 2.01
N LEU A 152 -12.95 9.79 1.94
CA LEU A 152 -12.83 8.55 2.68
C LEU A 152 -11.56 8.62 3.52
N ASP A 153 -11.71 8.64 4.84
CA ASP A 153 -10.60 8.60 5.78
C ASP A 153 -10.61 7.25 6.50
N THR A 154 -9.48 6.58 6.50
CA THR A 154 -9.35 5.22 7.02
C THR A 154 -8.10 5.13 7.88
N ALA A 155 -8.27 4.75 9.16
CA ALA A 155 -7.19 4.28 10.00
C ALA A 155 -7.23 2.76 10.08
N MET A 156 -6.06 2.12 10.04
CA MET A 156 -5.87 0.68 10.00
C MET A 156 -4.85 0.27 11.06
N LEU A 157 -5.22 -0.64 11.95
CA LEU A 157 -4.35 -1.23 12.96
C LEU A 157 -4.22 -2.73 12.71
N PHE A 158 -3.00 -3.25 12.61
CA PHE A 158 -2.73 -4.67 12.41
C PHE A 158 -1.72 -5.19 13.43
N GLY A 159 -1.87 -6.44 13.85
CA GLY A 159 -1.00 -7.13 14.78
C GLY A 159 -1.27 -6.80 16.25
N ARG A 160 -2.25 -5.94 16.55
CA ARG A 160 -2.68 -5.59 17.91
C ARG A 160 -4.19 -5.40 17.94
N ARG A 161 -4.86 -5.76 19.04
CA ARG A 161 -6.27 -5.49 19.22
C ARG A 161 -6.49 -4.02 19.60
N SER A 162 -7.52 -3.42 19.03
CA SER A 162 -8.00 -2.12 19.48
C SER A 162 -8.76 -2.29 20.79
N LEU A 163 -8.57 -1.33 21.71
CA LEU A 163 -9.38 -1.18 22.93
C LEU A 163 -10.22 0.10 22.87
N THR A 164 -10.16 0.80 21.74
CA THR A 164 -10.84 2.08 21.54
C THR A 164 -12.30 1.85 21.20
N GLU A 165 -13.17 2.55 21.90
CA GLU A 165 -14.58 2.69 21.54
C GLU A 165 -14.80 4.16 21.14
N ASP A 166 -15.19 4.40 19.89
CA ASP A 166 -15.52 5.73 19.39
C ASP A 166 -16.90 5.70 18.72
N ALA A 167 -17.78 6.60 19.15
CA ALA A 167 -19.14 6.69 18.64
C ALA A 167 -19.24 7.41 17.29
N ASP A 168 -18.25 8.20 16.93
CA ASP A 168 -18.25 9.05 15.74
C ASP A 168 -17.62 8.37 14.51
N SER A 169 -16.79 7.35 14.73
CA SER A 169 -16.20 6.53 13.66
C SER A 169 -16.72 5.09 13.72
N GLN A 170 -16.78 4.46 12.53
CA GLN A 170 -17.09 3.03 12.46
C GLN A 170 -15.79 2.24 12.67
N ILE A 171 -15.68 1.57 13.83
CA ILE A 171 -14.57 0.66 14.13
C ILE A 171 -15.03 -0.76 13.84
N LEU A 172 -14.27 -1.48 13.02
CA LEU A 172 -14.49 -2.88 12.65
C LEU A 172 -13.32 -3.71 13.18
N ASP A 173 -13.58 -4.56 14.16
CA ASP A 173 -12.60 -5.53 14.64
C ASP A 173 -12.36 -6.61 13.59
N LEU A 174 -11.11 -6.97 13.40
CA LEU A 174 -10.71 -8.06 12.52
C LEU A 174 -10.71 -9.41 13.25
N ALA A 175 -10.85 -10.50 12.50
CA ALA A 175 -10.71 -11.85 13.05
C ALA A 175 -9.31 -12.07 13.67
N SER A 176 -8.26 -11.60 13.00
CA SER A 176 -6.90 -11.49 13.54
C SER A 176 -6.77 -10.25 14.42
N PRO A 177 -5.77 -10.16 15.32
CA PRO A 177 -5.52 -8.93 16.07
C PRO A 177 -5.36 -7.73 15.16
N GLY A 178 -6.33 -6.81 15.19
CA GLY A 178 -6.39 -5.63 14.35
C GLY A 178 -7.78 -5.02 14.31
N ALA A 179 -7.87 -3.79 13.79
CA ALA A 179 -9.12 -3.08 13.58
C ALA A 179 -8.98 -2.07 12.43
N ILE A 180 -10.11 -1.73 11.82
CA ILE A 180 -10.23 -0.69 10.80
C ILE A 180 -11.21 0.36 11.32
N ALA A 181 -10.80 1.62 11.37
CA ALA A 181 -11.70 2.75 11.62
C ALA A 181 -11.89 3.52 10.32
N ARG A 182 -13.15 3.88 10.02
CA ARG A 182 -13.47 4.52 8.75
C ARG A 182 -14.50 5.62 8.95
N ALA A 183 -14.25 6.75 8.29
CA ALA A 183 -15.18 7.84 8.18
C ALA A 183 -15.35 8.27 6.73
N VAL A 184 -16.56 8.68 6.37
CA VAL A 184 -16.88 9.25 5.06
C VAL A 184 -17.43 10.65 5.25
N GLY A 185 -17.08 11.58 4.37
CA GLY A 185 -17.49 12.97 4.50
C GLY A 185 -17.32 13.76 3.21
N THR A 186 -17.59 15.06 3.31
CA THR A 186 -17.46 16.00 2.17
C THR A 186 -16.25 16.93 2.31
N ALA A 187 -15.52 16.86 3.43
CA ALA A 187 -14.36 17.72 3.70
C ALA A 187 -13.30 16.94 4.50
N ALA A 188 -12.06 16.93 4.00
CA ALA A 188 -10.96 16.19 4.61
C ALA A 188 -10.60 16.68 6.03
N HIS A 189 -10.80 17.97 6.32
CA HIS A 189 -10.52 18.57 7.63
C HIS A 189 -11.61 18.30 8.68
N ALA A 190 -12.70 17.64 8.30
CA ALA A 190 -13.79 17.22 9.19
C ALA A 190 -13.78 15.70 9.39
N SER A 191 -12.59 15.11 9.43
CA SER A 191 -12.44 13.68 9.66
C SER A 191 -12.81 13.29 11.08
N HIS A 192 -13.50 12.18 11.20
CA HIS A 192 -13.92 11.62 12.48
C HIS A 192 -13.01 10.47 12.95
N VAL A 193 -11.88 10.18 12.27
CA VAL A 193 -10.95 9.14 12.72
C VAL A 193 -9.77 9.69 13.53
N ASP A 194 -9.66 11.01 13.75
CA ASP A 194 -8.54 11.63 14.44
C ASP A 194 -8.35 11.09 15.86
N ALA A 195 -9.42 11.00 16.63
CA ALA A 195 -9.36 10.50 18.00
C ALA A 195 -8.91 9.02 18.07
N VAL A 196 -9.40 8.20 17.13
CA VAL A 196 -9.00 6.79 17.01
C VAL A 196 -7.54 6.68 16.55
N TRP A 197 -7.12 7.51 15.60
CA TRP A 197 -5.74 7.57 15.14
C TRP A 197 -4.76 7.90 16.27
N ASP A 198 -5.06 8.94 17.04
CA ASP A 198 -4.23 9.38 18.18
C ASP A 198 -4.10 8.27 19.23
N ASP A 199 -5.21 7.60 19.59
CA ASP A 199 -5.23 6.52 20.55
C ASP A 199 -4.43 5.30 20.04
N TRP A 200 -4.65 4.90 18.79
CA TRP A 200 -3.93 3.76 18.21
C TRP A 200 -2.44 4.02 18.08
N THR A 201 -2.03 5.21 17.63
CA THR A 201 -0.61 5.56 17.52
C THR A 201 0.08 5.60 18.88
N GLN A 202 -0.57 6.16 19.89
CA GLN A 202 -0.07 6.12 21.26
C GLN A 202 0.08 4.68 21.74
N SER A 203 -0.93 3.84 21.53
CA SER A 203 -0.89 2.43 21.93
C SER A 203 0.24 1.65 21.25
N VAL A 204 0.56 1.95 19.99
CA VAL A 204 1.67 1.31 19.25
C VAL A 204 3.02 1.71 19.83
N LEU A 205 3.17 2.94 20.30
CA LEU A 205 4.42 3.44 20.91
C LEU A 205 4.66 2.89 22.33
N GLU A 206 3.59 2.51 23.02
CA GLU A 206 3.70 1.92 24.35
C GLU A 206 4.20 0.46 24.28
N PRO A 207 4.97 -0.01 25.29
CA PRO A 207 5.29 -1.43 25.40
C PRO A 207 4.02 -2.27 25.50
N ARG A 208 3.98 -3.44 24.87
CA ARG A 208 2.87 -4.39 25.08
C ARG A 208 2.79 -4.73 26.56
N GLY A 209 1.71 -4.32 27.21
CA GLY A 209 1.43 -4.70 28.59
C GLY A 209 1.02 -6.17 28.66
N THR A 210 1.23 -6.81 29.82
CA THR A 210 0.82 -8.19 30.13
C THR A 210 -0.70 -8.42 30.00
N GLN A 211 -1.49 -7.44 29.68
CA GLN A 211 -2.94 -7.49 29.55
C GLN A 211 -3.40 -7.97 28.15
N ASP A 212 -2.61 -7.82 27.11
CA ASP A 212 -2.90 -8.32 25.77
C ASP A 212 -2.90 -9.85 25.68
N ASP A 213 -2.21 -10.52 26.63
CA ASP A 213 -2.12 -11.99 26.70
C ASP A 213 -3.36 -12.67 27.32
N GLN A 214 -4.28 -11.93 27.96
CA GLN A 214 -5.41 -12.52 28.68
C GLN A 214 -6.66 -12.75 27.84
N VAL A 215 -6.74 -12.21 26.62
CA VAL A 215 -7.81 -12.53 25.68
C VAL A 215 -7.31 -13.58 24.68
N ARG A 216 -7.15 -14.82 25.16
CA ARG A 216 -6.98 -15.98 24.28
C ARG A 216 -8.32 -16.31 23.62
N PRO A 217 -8.46 -16.25 22.29
CA PRO A 217 -9.51 -17.02 21.61
C PRO A 217 -9.13 -18.51 21.72
N GLU A 218 -10.12 -19.34 21.96
CA GLU A 218 -9.98 -20.79 21.97
C GLU A 218 -9.32 -21.27 20.67
N ALA A 219 -8.25 -22.06 20.85
CA ALA A 219 -7.63 -22.96 19.87
C ALA A 219 -7.32 -22.41 18.48
N ILE A 220 -6.18 -21.72 18.35
CA ILE A 220 -5.45 -21.68 17.09
C ILE A 220 -4.43 -22.82 17.11
N ASP A 221 -4.48 -23.65 16.06
CA ASP A 221 -3.59 -24.78 15.82
C ASP A 221 -2.12 -24.33 15.90
N HIS A 222 -1.40 -24.81 16.93
CA HIS A 222 0.01 -24.53 17.19
C HIS A 222 0.98 -25.00 16.08
N GLY A 223 0.48 -25.61 15.01
CA GLY A 223 1.30 -26.06 13.88
C GLY A 223 1.82 -24.96 12.96
N ALA A 224 1.29 -23.74 13.04
CA ALA A 224 1.68 -22.65 12.15
C ALA A 224 2.84 -21.80 12.69
N VAL A 225 3.01 -21.72 14.01
CA VAL A 225 4.01 -20.84 14.66
C VAL A 225 5.42 -21.38 14.49
N ASP A 226 5.60 -22.72 14.45
CA ASP A 226 6.92 -23.34 14.27
C ASP A 226 7.51 -23.19 12.86
N ARG A 227 6.71 -22.80 11.86
CA ARG A 227 7.20 -22.64 10.48
C ARG A 227 7.88 -21.30 10.19
N CYS A 228 7.63 -20.27 10.97
CA CYS A 228 8.27 -18.97 10.79
C CYS A 228 9.74 -18.95 11.26
N ILE A 229 10.13 -19.88 12.13
CA ILE A 229 11.48 -19.90 12.76
C ILE A 229 12.51 -20.65 11.91
N GLN A 230 12.13 -21.42 10.88
CA GLN A 230 13.01 -22.38 10.20
C GLN A 230 13.54 -21.98 8.82
N THR A 231 13.39 -20.77 8.34
CA THR A 231 13.81 -20.41 6.98
C THR A 231 15.18 -19.73 6.84
N ASP A 232 15.89 -19.41 7.92
CA ASP A 232 17.21 -18.74 7.83
C ASP A 232 18.44 -19.63 8.09
N GLY A 233 18.32 -20.94 7.93
CA GLY A 233 19.37 -21.91 8.24
C GLY A 233 19.79 -22.85 7.11
N GLN A 234 19.84 -22.42 5.83
CA GLN A 234 20.50 -23.23 4.80
C GLN A 234 21.82 -22.63 4.36
N SER A 235 22.87 -23.19 4.97
CA SER A 235 24.27 -23.05 4.57
C SER A 235 24.47 -23.32 3.08
N LEU A 236 25.16 -22.42 2.42
CA LEU A 236 25.76 -22.59 1.10
C LEU A 236 26.69 -23.83 1.11
N SER A 237 26.25 -24.93 0.51
CA SER A 237 27.13 -26.00 0.09
C SER A 237 27.62 -25.69 -1.32
N THR A 238 28.93 -25.48 -1.43
CA THR A 238 29.69 -25.39 -2.69
C THR A 238 29.45 -26.61 -3.57
N PRO A 239 29.18 -26.44 -4.88
CA PRO A 239 29.19 -27.56 -5.81
C PRO A 239 30.63 -27.97 -6.19
N PRO A 240 30.86 -29.25 -6.50
CA PRO A 240 32.20 -29.74 -6.89
C PRO A 240 32.56 -29.28 -8.31
N SER A 241 33.86 -28.96 -8.46
CA SER A 241 34.53 -28.71 -9.72
C SER A 241 34.44 -29.90 -10.68
N GLY A 242 33.78 -29.71 -11.81
CA GLY A 242 33.80 -30.62 -12.95
C GLY A 242 34.25 -29.84 -14.19
N SER A 243 35.45 -30.19 -14.67
CA SER A 243 36.03 -29.77 -15.95
C SER A 243 35.24 -30.36 -17.10
N GLU A 244 34.92 -29.56 -18.15
CA GLU A 244 35.02 -29.99 -19.55
C GLU A 244 34.65 -28.89 -20.54
N SER A 245 35.62 -28.63 -21.34
CA SER A 245 35.74 -28.47 -22.80
C SER A 245 34.98 -27.32 -23.50
N THR A 246 35.80 -26.41 -23.91
CA THR A 246 35.64 -25.35 -24.92
C THR A 246 35.25 -25.90 -26.32
N SER A 247 34.26 -25.29 -26.94
CA SER A 247 34.20 -25.16 -28.39
C SER A 247 33.57 -23.80 -28.74
N PRO A 248 34.14 -23.06 -29.71
CA PRO A 248 33.77 -21.68 -30.02
C PRO A 248 32.60 -21.64 -31.02
N ILE A 249 31.60 -20.83 -30.73
CA ILE A 249 30.51 -20.50 -31.66
C ILE A 249 30.91 -19.26 -32.46
N GLN A 250 30.93 -19.41 -33.79
CA GLN A 250 31.14 -18.34 -34.78
C GLN A 250 29.95 -17.37 -34.81
N PRO A 251 30.18 -16.07 -35.06
CA PRO A 251 29.11 -15.11 -35.26
C PRO A 251 28.52 -15.20 -36.68
N PRO A 252 27.23 -14.90 -36.88
CA PRO A 252 26.65 -14.83 -38.20
C PRO A 252 27.02 -13.53 -38.94
N SER A 253 27.23 -13.69 -40.23
CA SER A 253 27.65 -12.73 -41.22
C SER A 253 26.61 -11.62 -41.49
N ASP A 254 27.15 -10.43 -41.62
CA ASP A 254 26.60 -9.18 -42.14
C ASP A 254 25.96 -9.37 -43.54
N GLU A 255 24.68 -9.11 -43.71
CA GLU A 255 24.06 -8.83 -44.99
C GLU A 255 23.36 -7.47 -44.94
N ARG A 256 23.96 -6.50 -45.60
CA ARG A 256 23.36 -5.19 -45.96
C ARG A 256 22.46 -5.38 -47.18
N PRO A 257 21.26 -4.80 -47.21
CA PRO A 257 20.59 -4.52 -48.47
C PRO A 257 20.96 -3.11 -48.98
N THR A 258 21.32 -3.10 -50.22
CA THR A 258 21.63 -1.97 -51.08
C THR A 258 20.40 -1.09 -51.32
N ALA A 259 20.69 0.22 -51.35
CA ALA A 259 19.78 1.26 -51.80
C ALA A 259 19.45 1.13 -53.28
N HIS A 260 18.15 1.29 -53.64
CA HIS A 260 17.73 1.74 -54.95
C HIS A 260 16.88 2.98 -54.82
N GLU A 261 17.43 4.04 -55.34
CA GLU A 261 16.88 5.33 -55.70
C GLU A 261 16.00 5.16 -56.95
N GLU A 262 14.77 5.65 -56.93
CA GLU A 262 14.09 6.11 -58.13
C GLU A 262 13.10 7.25 -57.78
N ALA A 263 13.46 8.39 -58.35
CA ALA A 263 12.65 9.58 -58.47
C ALA A 263 11.62 9.44 -59.61
N ARG A 264 10.41 10.04 -59.43
CA ARG A 264 9.61 10.78 -60.41
C ARG A 264 8.14 10.84 -59.96
N SER A 265 7.63 11.90 -59.83
CA SER A 265 6.78 12.97 -60.42
C SER A 265 5.92 13.59 -59.36
#